data_ea5c078165ec59f15bd67a4647e0f103
#
_entry.id   ea5c078165ec59f15bd67a4647e0f103
#
_cell.length_a   1.000
_cell.length_b   1.000
_cell.length_c   1.000
_cell.angle_alpha   90.00
_cell.angle_beta   90.00
_cell.angle_gamma   90.00
#
_symmetry.space_group_name_H-M   'P 1'
#
loop_
_entity.id
_entity.type
_entity.pdbx_description
1 polymer ?
#
loop_
_entity_poly.entity_id
_entity_poly.type
_entity_poly.pdbx_seq_one_letter_code
_entity_poly.pdbx_strand_id
1 'polypeptide(L)'
;MQLGIKNHYSSPTHPQANGHVEVTNLSLLKIIKTRLEGAKGIWPEELLRVLWAYRTTARMPTRETPFQLAYKSKAVILVEVGLISYKVGNHDESRNDEVMRLQLDLMDEVRAVAEQRLTRYQNLMAKDYNLRVRHKNFQVRDLVL
;
A
#
# COMPACT_ATOMS: atom_id res chain seq x y z
N MET A 1 -3.44 15.85 22.50
CA MET A 1 -4.17 14.63 22.10
C MET A 1 -3.14 13.56 21.79
N GLN A 2 -2.98 12.53 22.62
CA GLN A 2 -2.07 11.43 22.30
C GLN A 2 -2.79 10.50 21.31
N LEU A 3 -2.17 10.24 20.15
CA LEU A 3 -2.75 9.45 19.07
C LEU A 3 -2.85 7.94 19.36
N GLY A 4 -2.45 7.48 20.57
CA GLY A 4 -2.54 6.07 20.95
C GLY A 4 -1.76 5.10 20.06
N ILE A 5 -0.78 5.59 19.31
CA ILE A 5 0.00 4.78 18.36
C ILE A 5 0.95 3.89 19.15
N LYS A 6 0.78 2.58 19.00
CA LYS A 6 1.72 1.59 19.54
C LYS A 6 2.76 1.24 18.47
N ASN A 7 4.04 1.42 18.80
CA ASN A 7 5.11 0.95 17.94
C ASN A 7 5.27 -0.56 18.12
N HIS A 8 5.23 -1.28 16.99
CA HIS A 8 5.55 -2.70 16.94
C HIS A 8 6.89 -2.87 16.22
N TYR A 9 7.82 -3.50 16.88
CA TYR A 9 9.13 -3.81 16.29
C TYR A 9 9.13 -5.25 15.80
N SER A 10 9.75 -5.48 14.65
CA SER A 10 9.92 -6.84 14.14
C SER A 10 10.98 -7.59 14.94
N SER A 11 10.78 -8.91 15.09
CA SER A 11 11.78 -9.76 15.71
C SER A 11 12.98 -9.94 14.76
N PRO A 12 14.22 -9.85 15.28
CA PRO A 12 15.43 -10.20 14.50
C PRO A 12 15.42 -11.64 13.98
N THR A 13 14.67 -12.53 14.62
CA THR A 13 14.58 -13.95 14.26
C THR A 13 13.64 -14.22 13.08
N HIS A 14 12.86 -13.24 12.63
CA HIS A 14 11.94 -13.37 11.50
C HIS A 14 12.14 -12.25 10.47
N PRO A 15 13.27 -12.21 9.76
CA PRO A 15 13.56 -11.15 8.78
C PRO A 15 12.55 -11.08 7.64
N GLN A 16 11.88 -12.20 7.31
CA GLN A 16 10.85 -12.23 6.27
C GLN A 16 9.66 -11.32 6.59
N ALA A 17 9.33 -11.10 7.86
CA ALA A 17 8.28 -10.17 8.28
C ALA A 17 8.59 -8.72 7.88
N ASN A 18 9.86 -8.35 7.76
CA ASN A 18 10.31 -7.03 7.34
C ASN A 18 10.29 -6.83 5.83
N GLY A 19 10.32 -7.89 5.03
CA GLY A 19 10.43 -7.80 3.57
C GLY A 19 9.37 -6.88 2.95
N HIS A 20 8.13 -6.91 3.44
CA HIS A 20 7.08 -6.03 2.95
C HIS A 20 7.32 -4.56 3.28
N VAL A 21 7.83 -4.27 4.47
CA VAL A 21 8.17 -2.90 4.89
C VAL A 21 9.34 -2.39 4.08
N GLU A 22 10.37 -3.20 3.88
CA GLU A 22 11.55 -2.86 3.09
C GLU A 22 11.21 -2.55 1.64
N VAL A 23 10.43 -3.41 0.97
CA VAL A 23 9.98 -3.19 -0.41
C VAL A 23 9.12 -1.93 -0.51
N THR A 24 8.25 -1.68 0.47
CA THR A 24 7.44 -0.47 0.52
C THR A 24 8.30 0.78 0.66
N ASN A 25 9.27 0.75 1.58
CA ASN A 25 10.20 1.86 1.80
C ASN A 25 11.06 2.12 0.57
N LEU A 26 11.60 1.09 -0.07
CA LEU A 26 12.37 1.23 -1.31
C LEU A 26 11.53 1.84 -2.44
N SER A 27 10.28 1.43 -2.57
CA SER A 27 9.36 1.97 -3.56
C SER A 27 9.06 3.45 -3.30
N LEU A 28 8.79 3.82 -2.05
CA LEU A 28 8.57 5.22 -1.63
C LEU A 28 9.81 6.06 -1.86
N LEU A 29 11.01 5.58 -1.45
CA LEU A 29 12.27 6.28 -1.65
C LEU A 29 12.55 6.52 -3.13
N LYS A 30 12.26 5.55 -4.00
CA LYS A 30 12.43 5.70 -5.44
C LYS A 30 11.54 6.82 -5.98
N ILE A 31 10.26 6.84 -5.60
CA ILE A 31 9.31 7.88 -6.04
C ILE A 31 9.75 9.25 -5.51
N ILE A 32 10.12 9.33 -4.23
CA ILE A 32 10.59 10.57 -3.60
C ILE A 32 11.84 11.10 -4.34
N LYS A 33 12.85 10.26 -4.55
CA LYS A 33 14.06 10.65 -5.28
C LYS A 33 13.74 11.19 -6.67
N THR A 34 12.94 10.45 -7.45
CA THR A 34 12.56 10.86 -8.81
C THR A 34 11.82 12.22 -8.83
N ARG A 35 11.01 12.50 -7.81
CA ARG A 35 10.28 13.76 -7.72
C ARG A 35 11.12 14.92 -7.18
N LEU A 36 12.11 14.62 -6.32
CA LEU A 36 12.94 15.65 -5.69
C LEU A 36 14.17 16.03 -6.52
N GLU A 37 14.54 15.25 -7.55
CA GLU A 37 15.72 15.52 -8.39
C GLU A 37 15.72 16.91 -9.05
N GLY A 38 14.56 17.60 -9.10
CA GLY A 38 14.46 19.00 -9.59
C GLY A 38 13.93 20.00 -8.58
N ALA A 39 13.55 19.59 -7.38
CA ALA A 39 12.71 20.39 -6.46
C ALA A 39 13.47 20.82 -5.20
N LYS A 40 14.60 21.53 -5.35
CA LYS A 40 15.34 22.07 -4.21
C LYS A 40 14.47 23.07 -3.43
N GLY A 41 14.16 22.76 -2.17
CA GLY A 41 13.46 23.66 -1.25
C GLY A 41 11.96 23.44 -1.07
N ILE A 42 11.29 22.66 -1.92
CA ILE A 42 9.84 22.38 -1.82
C ILE A 42 9.54 20.91 -1.46
N TRP A 43 10.52 20.24 -0.90
CA TRP A 43 10.37 18.81 -0.58
C TRP A 43 9.25 18.48 0.44
N PRO A 44 8.89 19.35 1.42
CA PRO A 44 7.82 19.01 2.35
C PRO A 44 6.45 18.90 1.66
N GLU A 45 6.17 19.79 0.72
CA GLU A 45 4.94 19.80 -0.06
C GLU A 45 4.90 18.61 -1.03
N GLU A 46 6.02 18.32 -1.69
CA GLU A 46 6.16 17.19 -2.58
C GLU A 46 6.05 15.84 -1.84
N LEU A 47 6.53 15.75 -0.60
CA LEU A 47 6.40 14.54 0.21
C LEU A 47 4.92 14.19 0.43
N LEU A 48 4.09 15.16 0.79
CA LEU A 48 2.65 14.94 0.96
C LEU A 48 1.99 14.46 -0.33
N ARG A 49 2.35 15.06 -1.47
CA ARG A 49 1.84 14.66 -2.80
C ARG A 49 2.27 13.23 -3.16
N VAL A 50 3.54 12.89 -2.92
CA VAL A 50 4.06 11.53 -3.16
C VAL A 50 3.34 10.51 -2.30
N LEU A 51 3.18 10.77 -1.00
CA LEU A 51 2.48 9.89 -0.09
C LEU A 51 1.01 9.72 -0.46
N TRP A 52 0.36 10.80 -0.88
CA TRP A 52 -1.01 10.76 -1.36
C TRP A 52 -1.12 9.89 -2.62
N ALA A 53 -0.30 10.17 -3.63
CA ALA A 53 -0.24 9.37 -4.86
C ALA A 53 0.03 7.89 -4.56
N TYR A 54 0.96 7.61 -3.65
CA TYR A 54 1.26 6.24 -3.24
C TYR A 54 0.05 5.53 -2.63
N ARG A 55 -0.73 6.20 -1.79
CA ARG A 55 -1.91 5.65 -1.10
C ARG A 55 -3.10 5.46 -2.02
N THR A 56 -3.23 6.32 -3.04
CA THR A 56 -4.39 6.37 -3.93
C THR A 56 -4.17 5.68 -5.28
N THR A 57 -2.96 5.20 -5.57
CA THR A 57 -2.66 4.43 -6.78
C THR A 57 -2.88 2.95 -6.54
N ALA A 58 -3.63 2.29 -7.43
CA ALA A 58 -3.85 0.84 -7.37
C ALA A 58 -2.54 0.06 -7.50
N ARG A 59 -2.40 -1.00 -6.69
CA ARG A 59 -1.24 -1.87 -6.70
C ARG A 59 -1.47 -3.07 -7.61
N MET A 60 -0.47 -3.39 -8.43
CA MET A 60 -0.54 -4.54 -9.33
C MET A 60 -0.94 -5.85 -8.63
N PRO A 61 -0.35 -6.22 -7.47
CA PRO A 61 -0.68 -7.48 -6.82
C PRO A 61 -2.12 -7.57 -6.34
N THR A 62 -2.65 -6.52 -5.74
CA THR A 62 -4.00 -6.49 -5.15
C THR A 62 -5.07 -6.00 -6.13
N ARG A 63 -4.68 -5.16 -7.11
CA ARG A 63 -5.54 -4.37 -8.00
C ARG A 63 -6.39 -3.33 -7.27
N GLU A 64 -6.08 -3.08 -6.00
CA GLU A 64 -6.77 -2.11 -5.16
C GLU A 64 -5.81 -1.05 -4.64
N THR A 65 -6.35 0.11 -4.26
CA THR A 65 -5.54 1.16 -3.65
C THR A 65 -5.31 0.87 -2.16
N PRO A 66 -4.13 1.19 -1.61
CA PRO A 66 -3.89 1.07 -0.18
C PRO A 66 -4.90 1.87 0.66
N PHE A 67 -5.33 3.03 0.15
CA PHE A 67 -6.34 3.87 0.81
C PHE A 67 -7.67 3.14 0.93
N GLN A 68 -8.17 2.56 -0.16
CA GLN A 68 -9.44 1.84 -0.16
C GLN A 68 -9.42 0.62 0.76
N LEU A 69 -8.32 -0.15 0.73
CA LEU A 69 -8.17 -1.32 1.60
C LEU A 69 -8.10 -0.94 3.09
N ALA A 70 -7.51 0.22 3.42
CA ALA A 70 -7.39 0.68 4.80
C ALA A 70 -8.70 1.28 5.34
N TYR A 71 -9.27 2.23 4.59
CA TYR A 71 -10.37 3.06 5.04
C TYR A 71 -11.75 2.61 4.56
N LYS A 72 -11.84 1.51 3.81
CA LYS A 72 -13.08 1.00 3.21
C LYS A 72 -13.84 2.02 2.34
N SER A 73 -13.14 3.05 1.85
CA SER A 73 -13.71 4.10 1.01
C SER A 73 -12.77 4.51 -0.11
N LYS A 74 -13.32 5.05 -1.18
CA LYS A 74 -12.51 5.63 -2.25
C LYS A 74 -11.96 6.98 -1.80
N ALA A 75 -10.68 7.25 -2.13
CA ALA A 75 -10.10 8.56 -1.88
C ALA A 75 -10.78 9.61 -2.78
N VAL A 76 -11.13 10.75 -2.21
CA VAL A 76 -11.63 11.89 -2.97
C VAL A 76 -10.46 12.61 -3.61
N ILE A 77 -10.49 12.80 -4.91
CA ILE A 77 -9.45 13.54 -5.64
C ILE A 77 -9.69 15.03 -5.41
N LEU A 78 -8.62 15.77 -5.11
CA LEU A 78 -8.72 17.22 -4.82
C LEU A 78 -9.40 18.03 -5.94
N VAL A 79 -9.32 17.57 -7.18
CA VAL A 79 -10.02 18.19 -8.33
C VAL A 79 -11.55 18.05 -8.21
N GLU A 80 -12.04 16.97 -7.58
CA GLU A 80 -13.47 16.74 -7.39
C GLU A 80 -14.07 17.60 -6.27
N VAL A 81 -13.25 18.12 -5.34
CA VAL A 81 -13.70 19.00 -4.27
C VAL A 81 -14.12 20.38 -4.81
N GLY A 82 -13.56 20.82 -5.93
CA GLY A 82 -13.92 22.07 -6.60
C GLY A 82 -15.12 21.97 -7.56
N LEU A 83 -15.53 20.75 -7.89
CA LEU A 83 -16.68 20.50 -8.74
C LEU A 83 -17.83 20.00 -7.87
N ILE A 84 -18.96 20.71 -7.90
CA ILE A 84 -20.20 20.22 -7.29
C ILE A 84 -20.59 18.95 -8.03
N SER A 85 -20.15 17.79 -7.50
CA SER A 85 -20.49 16.52 -8.09
C SER A 85 -22.00 16.28 -7.92
N TYR A 86 -22.59 15.55 -8.86
CA TYR A 86 -23.98 15.11 -8.78
C TYR A 86 -24.33 14.46 -7.42
N LYS A 87 -23.36 13.80 -6.80
CA LYS A 87 -23.48 13.17 -5.47
C LYS A 87 -23.62 14.20 -4.34
N VAL A 88 -22.98 15.36 -4.44
CA VAL A 88 -23.09 16.44 -3.43
C VAL A 88 -24.42 17.17 -3.57
N GLY A 89 -24.88 17.37 -4.80
CA GLY A 89 -26.16 18.06 -5.07
C GLY A 89 -27.42 17.24 -4.66
N ASN A 90 -27.29 15.90 -4.61
CA ASN A 90 -28.37 14.98 -4.26
C ASN A 90 -28.09 14.22 -2.96
N HIS A 91 -27.43 14.85 -2.00
CA HIS A 91 -27.12 14.24 -0.71
C HIS A 91 -28.39 14.11 0.14
N ASP A 92 -28.83 12.87 0.36
CA ASP A 92 -29.89 12.51 1.30
C ASP A 92 -29.22 11.72 2.44
N GLU A 93 -29.25 12.27 3.65
CA GLU A 93 -28.53 11.74 4.81
C GLU A 93 -29.00 10.33 5.19
N SER A 94 -30.30 10.08 5.19
CA SER A 94 -30.86 8.77 5.54
C SER A 94 -30.50 7.69 4.52
N ARG A 95 -30.52 8.04 3.25
CA ARG A 95 -30.15 7.15 2.15
C ARG A 95 -28.64 6.92 2.06
N ASN A 96 -27.85 7.92 2.47
CA ASN A 96 -26.40 7.80 2.52
C ASN A 96 -25.91 6.78 3.55
N ASP A 97 -26.55 6.71 4.71
CA ASP A 97 -26.21 5.76 5.76
C ASP A 97 -26.44 4.30 5.33
N GLU A 98 -27.51 4.01 4.64
CA GLU A 98 -27.79 2.68 4.11
C GLU A 98 -26.79 2.29 3.01
N VAL A 99 -26.52 3.21 2.08
CA VAL A 99 -25.49 3.00 1.03
C VAL A 99 -24.11 2.81 1.63
N MET A 100 -23.76 3.55 2.69
CA MET A 100 -22.50 3.43 3.39
C MET A 100 -22.35 2.06 4.05
N ARG A 101 -23.39 1.55 4.71
CA ARG A 101 -23.39 0.19 5.31
C ARG A 101 -23.17 -0.88 4.25
N LEU A 102 -23.94 -0.82 3.16
CA LEU A 102 -23.76 -1.76 2.04
C LEU A 102 -22.34 -1.69 1.43
N GLN A 103 -21.78 -0.49 1.31
CA GLN A 103 -20.39 -0.34 0.84
C GLN A 103 -19.38 -0.92 1.82
N LEU A 104 -19.61 -0.79 3.12
CA LEU A 104 -18.73 -1.38 4.15
C LEU A 104 -18.74 -2.91 4.11
N ASP A 105 -19.91 -3.51 3.90
CA ASP A 105 -20.05 -4.96 3.78
C ASP A 105 -19.35 -5.49 2.50
N LEU A 106 -19.56 -4.83 1.36
CA LEU A 106 -18.87 -5.16 0.11
C LEU A 106 -17.35 -5.02 0.21
N MET A 107 -16.85 -4.13 1.06
CA MET A 107 -15.40 -3.94 1.21
C MET A 107 -14.69 -5.10 1.90
N ASP A 108 -15.37 -5.88 2.72
CA ASP A 108 -14.77 -7.08 3.31
C ASP A 108 -14.57 -8.18 2.24
N GLU A 109 -15.48 -8.28 1.28
CA GLU A 109 -15.31 -9.13 0.10
C GLU A 109 -14.15 -8.64 -0.79
N VAL A 110 -14.07 -7.33 -1.04
CA VAL A 110 -12.96 -6.73 -1.80
C VAL A 110 -11.62 -7.02 -1.15
N ARG A 111 -11.53 -6.94 0.19
CA ARG A 111 -10.32 -7.27 0.96
C ARG A 111 -9.94 -8.74 0.82
N ALA A 112 -10.91 -9.64 0.95
CA ALA A 112 -10.68 -11.08 0.79
C ALA A 112 -10.15 -11.41 -0.61
N VAL A 113 -10.72 -10.80 -1.65
CA VAL A 113 -10.25 -10.96 -3.03
C VAL A 113 -8.86 -10.37 -3.23
N ALA A 114 -8.57 -9.21 -2.63
CA ALA A 114 -7.24 -8.59 -2.69
C ALA A 114 -6.17 -9.45 -2.00
N GLU A 115 -6.50 -10.06 -0.87
CA GLU A 115 -5.63 -10.99 -0.15
C GLU A 115 -5.33 -12.25 -0.98
N GLN A 116 -6.34 -12.85 -1.59
CA GLN A 116 -6.15 -14.00 -2.48
C GLN A 116 -5.23 -13.66 -3.67
N ARG A 117 -5.42 -12.49 -4.27
CA ARG A 117 -4.55 -12.00 -5.37
C ARG A 117 -3.12 -11.80 -4.89
N LEU A 118 -2.94 -11.21 -3.72
CA LEU A 118 -1.63 -10.99 -3.12
C LEU A 118 -0.92 -12.31 -2.84
N THR A 119 -1.60 -13.27 -2.23
CA THR A 119 -1.06 -14.61 -1.95
C THR A 119 -0.65 -15.32 -3.24
N ARG A 120 -1.48 -15.24 -4.29
CA ARG A 120 -1.13 -15.82 -5.60
C ARG A 120 0.11 -15.16 -6.19
N TYR A 121 0.20 -13.84 -6.13
CA TYR A 121 1.35 -13.10 -6.61
C TYR A 121 2.63 -13.48 -5.86
N GLN A 122 2.57 -13.57 -4.52
CA GLN A 122 3.70 -13.98 -3.67
C GLN A 122 4.17 -15.40 -4.01
N ASN A 123 3.23 -16.33 -4.19
CA ASN A 123 3.56 -17.71 -4.58
C ASN A 123 4.25 -17.78 -5.96
N LEU A 124 3.79 -16.98 -6.92
CA LEU A 124 4.44 -16.90 -8.23
C LEU A 124 5.87 -16.33 -8.12
N MET A 125 6.05 -15.27 -7.34
CA MET A 125 7.37 -14.68 -7.11
C MET A 125 8.31 -15.63 -6.39
N ALA A 126 7.83 -16.34 -5.36
CA ALA A 126 8.61 -17.34 -4.64
C ALA A 126 9.02 -18.49 -5.56
N LYS A 127 8.12 -18.96 -6.40
CA LYS A 127 8.43 -20.02 -7.39
C LYS A 127 9.48 -19.56 -8.38
N ASP A 128 9.34 -18.35 -8.94
CA ASP A 128 10.32 -17.80 -9.89
C ASP A 128 11.69 -17.58 -9.24
N TYR A 129 11.72 -17.09 -8.00
CA TYR A 129 12.94 -16.96 -7.22
C TYR A 129 13.62 -18.31 -7.00
N ASN A 130 12.88 -19.32 -6.54
CA ASN A 130 13.41 -20.65 -6.26
C ASN A 130 13.97 -21.34 -7.53
N LEU A 131 13.39 -21.07 -8.70
CA LEU A 131 13.92 -21.58 -9.97
C LEU A 131 15.28 -20.94 -10.35
N ARG A 132 15.56 -19.74 -9.86
CA ARG A 132 16.81 -19.01 -10.15
C ARG A 132 17.90 -19.25 -9.10
N VAL A 133 17.53 -19.71 -7.92
CA VAL A 133 18.48 -19.99 -6.83
C VAL A 133 19.28 -21.23 -7.19
N ARG A 134 20.60 -21.07 -7.24
CA ARG A 134 21.54 -22.20 -7.39
C ARG A 134 21.85 -22.74 -6.01
N HIS A 135 21.65 -24.04 -5.81
CA HIS A 135 22.12 -24.72 -4.61
C HIS A 135 23.65 -24.66 -4.56
N LYS A 136 24.17 -24.02 -3.52
CA LYS A 136 25.60 -24.11 -3.15
C LYS A 136 25.74 -25.04 -1.96
N ASN A 137 26.53 -26.06 -2.10
CA ASN A 137 26.95 -26.90 -0.97
C ASN A 137 28.12 -26.19 -0.30
N PHE A 138 27.94 -25.74 0.92
CA PHE A 138 28.99 -25.16 1.74
C PHE A 138 29.76 -26.29 2.46
N GLN A 139 31.08 -26.23 2.44
CA GLN A 139 31.94 -27.13 3.22
C GLN A 139 32.39 -26.42 4.50
N VAL A 140 32.72 -27.20 5.52
CA VAL A 140 33.30 -26.68 6.76
C VAL A 140 34.61 -25.96 6.42
N ARG A 141 34.65 -24.63 6.57
CA ARG A 141 35.71 -23.65 6.24
C ARG A 141 35.43 -22.75 5.04
N ASP A 142 34.27 -22.87 4.39
CA ASP A 142 33.88 -21.86 3.39
C ASP A 142 33.60 -20.52 4.08
N LEU A 143 34.25 -19.46 3.58
CA LEU A 143 33.95 -18.08 4.01
C LEU A 143 32.61 -17.66 3.43
N VAL A 144 31.66 -17.39 4.31
CA VAL A 144 30.38 -16.78 3.97
C VAL A 144 30.51 -15.28 4.21
N LEU A 145 30.53 -14.50 3.14
CA LEU A 145 30.50 -13.04 3.17
C LEU A 145 29.05 -12.54 3.20
#